data_9ebffa6767c1125cd07ed37759dbdb23
#
_entry.id   9ebffa6767c1125cd07ed37759dbdb23
#
_cell.length_a   1.000
_cell.length_b   1.000
_cell.length_c   1.000
_cell.angle_alpha   90.00
_cell.angle_beta   90.00
_cell.angle_gamma   90.00
#
_symmetry.space_group_name_H-M   'P 1'
#
loop_
_entity.id
_entity.type
_entity.pdbx_description
1 polymer ?
#
loop_
_entity_poly.entity_id
_entity_poly.type
_entity_poly.pdbx_seq_one_letter_code
_entity_poly.pdbx_strand_id
1 'polypeptide(L)'
;DAAKGMVQWARENRECSGLPEDRVRWIIDDALKFVQREARRGRFYDGILMDPPSYGRGPDGQVWKLENEVYGLVEECAKLLSDQPLFFLINGYTTGLQPAVLRNLIEKTVVRRYGGRAMADEVGLPVREGNIVLPCGASGRWQA
;
A
#
# COMPACT_ATOMS: atom_id res chain seq x y z
N ASP A 1 10.44 0.42 1.11
CA ASP A 1 10.43 1.54 2.07
C ASP A 1 11.75 2.29 1.98
N ALA A 2 11.70 3.63 2.06
CA ALA A 2 12.91 4.48 2.02
C ALA A 2 13.63 4.53 3.38
N ALA A 3 12.94 4.22 4.46
CA ALA A 3 13.48 4.27 5.81
C ALA A 3 14.29 3.01 6.14
N LYS A 4 15.61 3.14 6.18
CA LYS A 4 16.54 2.03 6.46
C LYS A 4 16.23 1.30 7.78
N GLY A 5 15.88 2.06 8.83
CA GLY A 5 15.53 1.50 10.13
C GLY A 5 14.24 0.65 10.09
N MET A 6 13.25 1.05 9.31
CA MET A 6 12.01 0.29 9.14
C MET A 6 12.25 -1.04 8.41
N VAL A 7 13.09 -1.03 7.39
CA VAL A 7 13.47 -2.26 6.68
C VAL A 7 14.27 -3.20 7.58
N GLN A 8 15.13 -2.66 8.43
CA GLN A 8 15.87 -3.46 9.41
C GLN A 8 14.90 -4.09 10.44
N TRP A 9 13.99 -3.32 10.99
CA TRP A 9 12.98 -3.84 11.91
C TRP A 9 12.07 -4.90 11.27
N ALA A 10 11.70 -4.71 10.02
CA ALA A 10 10.95 -5.72 9.27
C ALA A 10 11.71 -7.05 9.10
N ARG A 11 13.04 -6.99 8.92
CA ARG A 11 13.90 -8.19 8.92
C ARG A 11 13.88 -8.92 10.27
N GLU A 12 14.01 -8.19 11.35
CA GLU A 12 13.95 -8.72 12.71
C GLU A 12 12.59 -9.39 12.99
N ASN A 13 11.48 -8.72 12.59
CA ASN A 13 10.15 -9.29 12.71
C ASN A 13 9.98 -10.57 11.89
N ARG A 14 10.53 -10.64 10.67
CA ARG A 14 10.55 -11.88 9.88
C ARG A 14 11.26 -13.00 10.61
N GLU A 15 12.42 -12.70 11.18
CA GLU A 15 13.25 -13.66 11.93
C GLU A 15 12.50 -14.19 13.15
N CYS A 16 11.93 -13.29 13.97
CA CYS A 16 11.11 -13.65 15.12
C CYS A 16 9.86 -14.46 14.75
N SER A 17 9.34 -14.29 13.52
CA SER A 17 8.19 -15.04 13.01
C SER A 17 8.56 -16.39 12.39
N GLY A 18 9.84 -16.75 12.37
CA GLY A 18 10.33 -18.02 11.79
C GLY A 18 10.12 -18.11 10.26
N LEU A 19 9.94 -16.99 9.56
CA LEU A 19 9.75 -17.00 8.12
C LEU A 19 11.09 -17.18 7.39
N PRO A 20 11.14 -17.99 6.32
CA PRO A 20 12.35 -18.23 5.53
C PRO A 20 12.90 -16.93 4.93
N GLU A 21 14.22 -16.76 4.92
CA GLU A 21 14.88 -15.56 4.41
C GLU A 21 14.74 -15.39 2.90
N ASP A 22 14.76 -16.47 2.16
CA ASP A 22 14.67 -16.52 0.70
C ASP A 22 13.29 -16.10 0.14
N ARG A 23 12.28 -15.99 1.00
CA ARG A 23 10.93 -15.60 0.61
C ARG A 23 10.72 -14.09 0.53
N VAL A 24 11.65 -13.28 1.04
CA VAL A 24 11.48 -11.83 1.14
C VAL A 24 12.67 -11.08 0.54
N ARG A 25 12.38 -10.23 -0.44
CA ARG A 25 13.36 -9.31 -1.00
C ARG A 25 13.22 -7.93 -0.36
N TRP A 26 14.19 -7.57 0.45
CA TRP A 26 14.24 -6.28 1.13
C TRP A 26 14.83 -5.19 0.24
N ILE A 27 14.10 -4.09 0.07
CA ILE A 27 14.52 -2.99 -0.79
C ILE A 27 14.39 -1.68 -0.01
N ILE A 28 15.51 -0.97 0.12
CA ILE A 28 15.57 0.38 0.72
C ILE A 28 15.59 1.35 -0.45
N ASP A 29 14.44 1.94 -0.76
CA ASP A 29 14.29 2.85 -1.88
C ASP A 29 13.02 3.70 -1.73
N ASP A 30 12.96 4.82 -2.44
CA ASP A 30 11.72 5.57 -2.64
C ASP A 30 10.72 4.71 -3.42
N ALA A 31 9.48 4.61 -2.91
CA ALA A 31 8.48 3.72 -3.48
C ALA A 31 8.13 4.08 -4.93
N LEU A 32 7.92 5.36 -5.22
CA LEU A 32 7.55 5.80 -6.57
C LEU A 32 8.71 5.58 -7.57
N LYS A 33 9.93 5.92 -7.18
CA LYS A 33 11.13 5.67 -8.00
C LYS A 33 11.33 4.17 -8.26
N PHE A 34 11.08 3.33 -7.24
CA PHE A 34 11.15 1.87 -7.39
C PHE A 34 10.10 1.37 -8.39
N VAL A 35 8.84 1.75 -8.22
CA VAL A 35 7.71 1.36 -9.09
C VAL A 35 7.99 1.73 -10.54
N GLN A 36 8.37 2.97 -10.80
CA GLN A 36 8.73 3.45 -12.14
C GLN A 36 9.91 2.69 -12.77
N ARG A 37 10.87 2.30 -11.96
CA ARG A 37 12.02 1.50 -12.42
C ARG A 37 11.62 0.07 -12.77
N GLU A 38 10.76 -0.56 -11.97
CA GLU A 38 10.24 -1.91 -12.25
C GLU A 38 9.36 -1.91 -13.52
N ALA A 39 8.54 -0.87 -13.72
CA ALA A 39 7.77 -0.71 -14.95
C ALA A 39 8.69 -0.64 -16.20
N ARG A 40 9.76 0.16 -16.15
CA ARG A 40 10.76 0.23 -17.25
C ARG A 40 11.47 -1.09 -17.50
N ARG A 41 11.56 -1.97 -16.48
CA ARG A 41 12.18 -3.30 -16.60
C ARG A 41 11.20 -4.38 -17.05
N GLY A 42 9.94 -4.04 -17.24
CA GLY A 42 8.89 -5.01 -17.57
C GLY A 42 8.66 -6.04 -16.47
N ARG A 43 8.82 -5.66 -15.21
CA ARG A 43 8.55 -6.54 -14.06
C ARG A 43 7.15 -6.32 -13.55
N PHE A 44 6.42 -7.41 -13.37
CA PHE A 44 5.04 -7.41 -12.91
C PHE A 44 4.88 -8.23 -11.64
N TYR A 45 3.80 -7.96 -10.91
CA TYR A 45 3.47 -8.54 -9.61
C TYR A 45 2.03 -9.01 -9.59
N ASP A 46 1.77 -10.13 -8.95
CA ASP A 46 0.42 -10.71 -8.87
C ASP A 46 -0.43 -10.05 -7.78
N GLY A 47 0.18 -9.40 -6.82
CA GLY A 47 -0.51 -8.66 -5.78
C GLY A 47 0.29 -7.47 -5.28
N ILE A 48 -0.41 -6.40 -4.91
CA ILE A 48 0.20 -5.20 -4.35
C ILE A 48 -0.51 -4.85 -3.04
N LEU A 49 0.29 -4.66 -1.99
CA LEU A 49 -0.16 -4.17 -0.69
C LEU A 49 0.57 -2.87 -0.38
N MET A 50 -0.18 -1.84 -0.02
CA MET A 50 0.33 -0.50 0.24
C MET A 50 -0.12 0.02 1.60
N ASP A 51 0.78 0.67 2.29
CA ASP A 51 0.52 1.41 3.52
C ASP A 51 1.32 2.74 3.49
N PRO A 52 0.93 3.68 2.61
CA PRO A 52 1.64 4.93 2.45
C PRO A 52 1.46 5.83 3.68
N PRO A 53 2.52 6.52 4.14
CA PRO A 53 2.43 7.40 5.29
C PRO A 53 1.59 8.65 4.96
N SER A 54 0.97 9.26 5.98
CA SER A 54 0.25 10.53 5.84
C SER A 54 1.17 11.66 5.38
N TYR A 55 2.41 11.66 5.90
CA TYR A 55 3.44 12.67 5.63
C TYR A 55 4.82 12.01 5.65
N GLY A 56 5.71 12.48 4.80
CA GLY A 56 7.10 12.03 4.77
C GLY A 56 8.04 13.09 4.18
N ARG A 57 9.33 12.95 4.47
CA ARG A 57 10.39 13.70 3.83
C ARG A 57 11.39 12.74 3.21
N GLY A 58 11.66 12.93 1.94
CA GLY A 58 12.72 12.22 1.24
C GLY A 58 14.11 12.76 1.59
N PRO A 59 15.17 12.00 1.25
CA PRO A 59 16.55 12.39 1.57
C PRO A 59 16.99 13.70 0.90
N ASP A 60 16.39 14.05 -0.23
CA ASP A 60 16.69 15.28 -0.98
C ASP A 60 15.74 16.44 -0.62
N GLY A 61 15.01 16.33 0.50
CA GLY A 61 14.09 17.35 0.99
C GLY A 61 12.69 17.33 0.34
N GLN A 62 12.39 16.37 -0.53
CA GLN A 62 11.04 16.22 -1.09
C GLN A 62 10.05 15.97 0.04
N VAL A 63 8.88 16.62 -0.09
CA VAL A 63 7.79 16.46 0.86
C VAL A 63 6.71 15.59 0.23
N TRP A 64 6.46 14.45 0.86
CA TRP A 64 5.31 13.61 0.59
C TRP A 64 4.13 14.07 1.45
N LYS A 65 2.99 14.28 0.81
CA LYS A 65 1.68 14.43 1.47
C LYS A 65 0.70 13.50 0.79
N LEU A 66 0.07 12.63 1.57
CA LEU A 66 -0.81 11.59 1.04
C LEU A 66 -1.90 12.17 0.11
N GLU A 67 -2.56 13.24 0.54
CA GLU A 67 -3.65 13.88 -0.19
C GLU A 67 -3.26 14.38 -1.59
N ASN A 68 -1.99 14.70 -1.80
CA ASN A 68 -1.48 15.20 -3.07
C ASN A 68 -0.93 14.09 -3.98
N GLU A 69 -0.34 13.05 -3.38
CA GLU A 69 0.53 12.12 -4.09
C GLU A 69 -0.05 10.70 -4.24
N VAL A 70 -1.05 10.34 -3.42
CA VAL A 70 -1.54 8.95 -3.36
C VAL A 70 -2.15 8.49 -4.69
N TYR A 71 -2.84 9.36 -5.42
CA TYR A 71 -3.43 9.00 -6.71
C TYR A 71 -2.35 8.59 -7.70
N GLY A 72 -1.31 9.40 -7.87
CA GLY A 72 -0.20 9.12 -8.76
C GLY A 72 0.55 7.83 -8.39
N LEU A 73 0.77 7.60 -7.09
CA LEU A 73 1.42 6.38 -6.62
C LEU A 73 0.56 5.13 -6.92
N VAL A 74 -0.74 5.17 -6.64
CA VAL A 74 -1.66 4.06 -6.92
C VAL A 74 -1.75 3.80 -8.43
N GLU A 75 -1.80 4.84 -9.25
CA GLU A 75 -1.84 4.73 -10.71
C GLU A 75 -0.56 4.06 -11.27
N GLU A 76 0.61 4.45 -10.78
CA GLU A 76 1.87 3.82 -11.17
C GLU A 76 1.96 2.36 -10.67
N CYS A 77 1.53 2.08 -9.44
CA CYS A 77 1.48 0.74 -8.91
C CYS A 77 0.53 -0.17 -9.70
N ALA A 78 -0.64 0.33 -10.12
CA ALA A 78 -1.59 -0.44 -10.93
C ALA A 78 -0.99 -0.89 -12.27
N LYS A 79 -0.01 -0.18 -12.81
CA LYS A 79 0.70 -0.58 -14.05
C LYS A 79 1.62 -1.78 -13.85
N LEU A 80 1.98 -2.09 -12.62
CA LEU A 80 2.84 -3.21 -12.26
C LEU A 80 2.09 -4.51 -11.98
N LEU A 81 0.76 -4.50 -11.94
CA LEU A 81 0.01 -5.74 -11.82
C LEU A 81 0.19 -6.61 -13.07
N SER A 82 0.34 -7.92 -12.87
CA SER A 82 0.47 -8.92 -13.94
C SER A 82 -0.81 -9.02 -14.78
N ASP A 83 -0.78 -9.83 -15.82
CA ASP A 83 -1.96 -10.08 -16.66
C ASP A 83 -3.05 -10.89 -15.92
N GLN A 84 -2.69 -11.58 -14.85
CA GLN A 84 -3.61 -12.33 -13.98
C GLN A 84 -3.38 -11.95 -12.52
N PRO A 85 -3.68 -10.71 -12.15
CA PRO A 85 -3.41 -10.23 -10.81
C PRO A 85 -4.39 -10.84 -9.79
N LEU A 86 -3.93 -11.01 -8.57
CA LEU A 86 -4.71 -11.62 -7.50
C LEU A 86 -5.46 -10.58 -6.66
N PHE A 87 -4.75 -9.52 -6.27
CA PHE A 87 -5.33 -8.48 -5.42
C PHE A 87 -4.56 -7.15 -5.49
N PHE A 88 -5.25 -6.10 -5.08
CA PHE A 88 -4.68 -4.81 -4.73
C PHE A 88 -5.26 -4.36 -3.39
N LEU A 89 -4.42 -3.96 -2.45
CA LEU A 89 -4.82 -3.49 -1.13
C LEU A 89 -4.06 -2.21 -0.76
N ILE A 90 -4.78 -1.22 -0.28
CA ILE A 90 -4.23 0.02 0.26
C ILE A 90 -4.85 0.37 1.60
N ASN A 91 -4.03 0.60 2.61
CA ASN A 91 -4.44 1.14 3.89
C ASN A 91 -4.12 2.62 3.99
N GLY A 92 -4.87 3.33 4.80
CA GLY A 92 -4.60 4.72 5.13
C GLY A 92 -5.07 5.04 6.54
N TYR A 93 -4.16 5.62 7.31
CA TYR A 93 -4.39 6.01 8.71
C TYR A 93 -4.42 7.53 8.88
N THR A 94 -4.55 8.25 7.76
CA THR A 94 -4.62 9.71 7.75
C THR A 94 -5.99 10.18 8.22
N THR A 95 -6.00 11.06 9.20
CA THR A 95 -7.25 11.69 9.68
C THR A 95 -8.03 12.34 8.53
N GLY A 96 -9.31 12.00 8.42
CA GLY A 96 -10.17 12.52 7.35
C GLY A 96 -10.12 11.74 6.03
N LEU A 97 -9.26 10.72 5.90
CA LEU A 97 -9.26 9.84 4.73
C LEU A 97 -10.42 8.84 4.86
N GLN A 98 -11.49 9.10 4.15
CA GLN A 98 -12.67 8.25 4.17
C GLN A 98 -12.50 6.98 3.32
N PRO A 99 -13.11 5.83 3.68
CA PRO A 99 -13.07 4.61 2.88
C PRO A 99 -13.48 4.83 1.41
N ALA A 100 -14.49 5.66 1.18
CA ALA A 100 -14.95 6.00 -0.16
C ALA A 100 -13.86 6.60 -1.06
N VAL A 101 -12.89 7.33 -0.49
CA VAL A 101 -11.75 7.90 -1.24
C VAL A 101 -10.87 6.75 -1.74
N LEU A 102 -10.52 5.80 -0.88
CA LEU A 102 -9.70 4.63 -1.26
C LEU A 102 -10.40 3.79 -2.31
N ARG A 103 -11.71 3.54 -2.16
CA ARG A 103 -12.49 2.85 -3.18
C ARG A 103 -12.43 3.57 -4.52
N ASN A 104 -12.64 4.88 -4.55
CA ASN A 104 -12.63 5.67 -5.77
C ASN A 104 -11.24 5.70 -6.44
N LEU A 105 -10.16 5.69 -5.66
CA LEU A 105 -8.80 5.56 -6.18
C LEU A 105 -8.62 4.23 -6.92
N ILE A 106 -9.03 3.12 -6.30
CA ILE A 106 -8.93 1.78 -6.89
C ILE A 106 -9.84 1.66 -8.12
N GLU A 107 -11.08 2.18 -8.07
CA GLU A 107 -11.99 2.18 -9.21
C GLU A 107 -11.39 2.90 -10.43
N LYS A 108 -10.78 4.05 -10.22
CA LYS A 108 -10.21 4.85 -11.30
C LYS A 108 -8.90 4.31 -11.87
N THR A 109 -8.21 3.46 -11.15
CA THR A 109 -6.89 2.94 -11.52
C THR A 109 -6.94 1.45 -11.84
N VAL A 110 -7.15 0.60 -10.84
CA VAL A 110 -7.10 -0.85 -10.96
C VAL A 110 -8.32 -1.40 -11.68
N VAL A 111 -9.55 -1.08 -11.21
CA VAL A 111 -10.79 -1.57 -11.82
C VAL A 111 -10.92 -1.14 -13.27
N ARG A 112 -10.57 0.10 -13.59
CA ARG A 112 -10.57 0.61 -14.96
C ARG A 112 -9.70 -0.23 -15.91
N ARG A 113 -8.64 -0.84 -15.39
CA ARG A 113 -7.66 -1.59 -16.20
C ARG A 113 -7.98 -3.09 -16.23
N TYR A 114 -8.39 -3.65 -15.09
CA TYR A 114 -8.53 -5.10 -14.92
C TYR A 114 -9.99 -5.56 -14.73
N GLY A 115 -10.94 -4.63 -14.65
CA GLY A 115 -12.33 -4.96 -14.30
C GLY A 115 -12.49 -5.29 -12.82
N GLY A 116 -13.53 -6.07 -12.49
CA GLY A 116 -13.81 -6.46 -11.11
C GLY A 116 -14.48 -5.35 -10.29
N ARG A 117 -14.31 -5.38 -8.98
CA ARG A 117 -14.95 -4.45 -8.04
C ARG A 117 -14.01 -4.02 -6.93
N ALA A 118 -13.98 -2.73 -6.64
CA ALA A 118 -13.33 -2.21 -5.45
C ALA A 118 -14.28 -2.19 -4.26
N MET A 119 -13.76 -2.51 -3.10
CA MET A 119 -14.43 -2.39 -1.81
C MET A 119 -13.55 -1.57 -0.86
N ALA A 120 -14.16 -0.85 0.06
CA ALA A 120 -13.41 -0.18 1.12
C ALA A 120 -14.28 -0.07 2.38
N ASP A 121 -13.61 -0.17 3.53
CA ASP A 121 -14.22 -0.13 4.84
C ASP A 121 -13.31 0.55 5.85
N GLU A 122 -13.88 0.91 6.99
CA GLU A 122 -13.10 1.34 8.14
C GLU A 122 -12.29 0.17 8.71
N VAL A 123 -11.10 0.48 9.19
CA VAL A 123 -10.26 -0.43 9.97
C VAL A 123 -10.30 0.00 11.42
N GLY A 124 -10.56 -0.94 12.31
CA GLY A 124 -10.61 -0.65 13.74
C GLY A 124 -10.20 -1.83 14.58
N LEU A 125 -9.79 -1.53 15.81
CA LEU A 125 -9.45 -2.51 16.83
C LEU A 125 -10.66 -2.76 17.73
N PRO A 126 -11.09 -4.01 17.90
CA PRO A 126 -12.18 -4.32 18.83
C PRO A 126 -11.74 -4.03 20.26
N VAL A 127 -12.54 -3.29 20.99
CA VAL A 127 -12.33 -3.05 22.42
C VAL A 127 -12.87 -4.24 23.21
N ARG A 128 -12.10 -4.72 24.18
CA ARG A 128 -12.44 -5.93 24.94
C ARG A 128 -13.78 -5.85 25.67
N GLU A 129 -14.15 -4.65 26.09
CA GLU A 129 -15.39 -4.41 26.84
C GLU A 129 -16.27 -3.42 26.04
N GLY A 130 -17.59 -3.63 26.09
CA GLY A 130 -18.55 -2.68 25.56
C GLY A 130 -18.97 -2.83 24.11
N ASN A 131 -18.52 -3.87 23.40
CA ASN A 131 -18.88 -4.14 21.98
C ASN A 131 -18.70 -2.90 21.06
N ILE A 132 -17.61 -2.16 21.29
CA ILE A 132 -17.22 -0.98 20.51
C ILE A 132 -15.89 -1.22 19.81
N VAL A 133 -15.62 -0.39 18.79
CA VAL A 133 -14.41 -0.47 17.99
C VAL A 133 -13.66 0.86 18.08
N LEU A 134 -12.35 0.79 18.33
CA LEU A 134 -11.47 1.95 18.20
C LEU A 134 -11.14 2.16 16.72
N PRO A 135 -11.61 3.26 16.10
CA PRO A 135 -11.29 3.55 14.70
C PRO A 135 -9.78 3.76 14.52
N CYS A 136 -9.19 3.10 13.52
CA CYS A 136 -7.76 3.20 13.24
C CYS A 136 -7.45 3.78 11.86
N GLY A 137 -8.39 3.70 10.91
CA GLY A 137 -8.18 4.16 9.54
C GLY A 137 -9.15 3.53 8.56
N ALA A 138 -8.74 3.46 7.32
CA ALA A 138 -9.52 2.87 6.24
C ALA A 138 -8.68 1.90 5.40
N SER A 139 -9.31 0.88 4.84
CA SER A 139 -8.71 -0.08 3.92
C SER A 139 -9.53 -0.14 2.63
N GLY A 140 -8.85 0.02 1.50
CA GLY A 140 -9.41 -0.23 0.17
C GLY A 140 -8.81 -1.50 -0.42
N ARG A 141 -9.65 -2.33 -1.06
CA ARG A 141 -9.21 -3.60 -1.66
C ARG A 141 -9.91 -3.88 -2.98
N TRP A 142 -9.20 -4.56 -3.83
CA TRP A 142 -9.69 -5.13 -5.07
C TRP A 142 -9.17 -6.57 -5.18
N GLN A 143 -9.97 -7.44 -5.75
CA GLN A 143 -9.62 -8.82 -6.12
C GLN A 143 -10.11 -9.08 -7.55
N ALA A 144 -9.32 -9.85 -8.29
CA ALA A 144 -9.66 -10.29 -9.64
C ALA A 144 -10.87 -11.24 -9.66
#